data_0b626b5c05749ffd355338b389eb7f5a
#
_entry.id   0b626b5c05749ffd355338b389eb7f5a
#
_cell.length_a   1.000
_cell.length_b   1.000
_cell.length_c   1.000
_cell.angle_alpha   90.00
_cell.angle_beta   90.00
_cell.angle_gamma   90.00
#
_symmetry.space_group_name_H-M   'P 1'
#
loop_
_entity.id
_entity.type
_entity.pdbx_description
1 polymer ?
#
loop_
_entity_poly.entity_id
_entity_poly.type
_entity_poly.pdbx_seq_one_letter_code
_entity_poly.pdbx_strand_id
1 'polypeptide(L)'
;MQFAPVALAALIATPAAAFDMAKMSDAERQAFRAEVRAYLLDNPEVLAEAIDALQQRQAEVAAKGDVDMVRANAEDIFNDGHSFVGGNPNGGLTVVEFIDYRCGYCKKAHAEVAELIASDGDIRYIVKEFPILGEESTIASRFAIAAHQTLGREAYEKINAGLYESFRGAVTPDTLAAFAADLGLDGAAILAGMDAPEVTKVIEENHLL
;
A
#
# COMPACT_ATOMS: atom_id res chain seq x y z
N MET A 1 83.23 51.30 -8.16
CA MET A 1 81.80 51.00 -8.37
C MET A 1 81.67 49.58 -8.97
N GLN A 2 81.36 48.57 -8.12
CA GLN A 2 81.24 47.21 -8.58
C GLN A 2 79.76 46.87 -8.70
N PHE A 3 79.28 46.56 -9.89
CA PHE A 3 77.92 46.06 -10.12
C PHE A 3 77.95 44.54 -9.99
N ALA A 4 77.17 44.05 -9.03
CA ALA A 4 76.89 42.59 -8.87
C ALA A 4 75.70 42.17 -9.79
N PRO A 5 75.77 41.06 -10.52
CA PRO A 5 74.67 40.63 -11.32
C PRO A 5 73.56 39.97 -10.40
N VAL A 6 72.34 40.44 -10.55
CA VAL A 6 71.16 39.79 -9.94
C VAL A 6 70.77 38.61 -10.84
N ALA A 7 70.93 37.39 -10.32
CA ALA A 7 70.44 36.19 -11.00
C ALA A 7 68.93 36.08 -10.78
N LEU A 8 68.16 36.21 -11.87
CA LEU A 8 66.70 35.99 -11.90
C LEU A 8 66.43 34.49 -11.99
N ALA A 9 66.01 33.85 -10.88
CA ALA A 9 65.59 32.48 -10.87
C ALA A 9 64.19 32.35 -11.49
N ALA A 10 64.13 31.77 -12.70
CA ALA A 10 62.86 31.43 -13.35
C ALA A 10 62.21 30.24 -12.64
N LEU A 11 61.12 30.43 -11.92
CA LEU A 11 60.26 29.32 -11.43
C LEU A 11 59.58 28.69 -12.64
N ILE A 12 60.04 27.47 -12.99
CA ILE A 12 59.37 26.62 -13.98
C ILE A 12 58.13 26.02 -13.27
N ALA A 13 56.93 26.57 -13.50
CA ALA A 13 55.69 25.97 -13.11
C ALA A 13 55.46 24.72 -13.96
N THR A 14 55.67 23.54 -13.37
CA THR A 14 55.24 22.29 -14.00
C THR A 14 53.72 22.24 -14.03
N PRO A 15 53.09 22.00 -15.21
CA PRO A 15 51.65 21.81 -15.26
C PRO A 15 51.27 20.58 -14.39
N ALA A 16 50.37 20.77 -13.42
CA ALA A 16 49.78 19.67 -12.70
C ALA A 16 48.99 18.82 -13.73
N ALA A 17 49.52 17.68 -14.07
CA ALA A 17 48.80 16.72 -14.91
C ALA A 17 47.52 16.30 -14.15
N ALA A 18 46.35 16.62 -14.70
CA ALA A 18 45.10 16.13 -14.15
C ALA A 18 45.11 14.59 -14.18
N PHE A 19 44.81 13.99 -13.04
CA PHE A 19 44.78 12.55 -12.91
C PHE A 19 43.61 11.99 -13.74
N ASP A 20 43.94 11.28 -14.83
CA ASP A 20 42.96 10.68 -15.74
C ASP A 20 42.71 9.22 -15.37
N MET A 21 41.61 8.92 -14.67
CA MET A 21 41.25 7.55 -14.25
C MET A 21 41.08 6.58 -15.42
N ALA A 22 40.80 7.05 -16.63
CA ALA A 22 40.69 6.21 -17.82
C ALA A 22 42.06 5.68 -18.33
N LYS A 23 43.15 6.38 -17.98
CA LYS A 23 44.50 6.07 -18.42
C LYS A 23 45.39 5.44 -17.34
N MET A 24 44.79 4.96 -16.24
CA MET A 24 45.53 4.28 -15.18
C MET A 24 46.23 3.04 -15.70
N SER A 25 47.51 2.87 -15.36
CA SER A 25 48.22 1.62 -15.47
C SER A 25 47.65 0.55 -14.53
N ASP A 26 47.97 -0.72 -14.75
CA ASP A 26 47.49 -1.81 -13.88
C ASP A 26 47.96 -1.64 -12.43
N ALA A 27 49.14 -1.14 -12.20
CA ALA A 27 49.71 -0.89 -10.87
C ALA A 27 48.93 0.27 -10.16
N GLU A 28 48.65 1.36 -10.86
CA GLU A 28 47.86 2.49 -10.31
C GLU A 28 46.41 2.07 -10.00
N ARG A 29 45.82 1.26 -10.87
CA ARG A 29 44.46 0.71 -10.66
C ARG A 29 44.42 -0.21 -9.45
N GLN A 30 45.45 -1.03 -9.24
CA GLN A 30 45.56 -1.91 -8.07
C GLN A 30 45.72 -1.09 -6.78
N ALA A 31 46.56 -0.08 -6.79
CA ALA A 31 46.74 0.85 -5.65
C ALA A 31 45.47 1.59 -5.32
N PHE A 32 44.77 2.13 -6.31
CA PHE A 32 43.48 2.80 -6.12
C PHE A 32 42.41 1.88 -5.52
N ARG A 33 42.30 0.64 -6.01
CA ARG A 33 41.37 -0.35 -5.42
C ARG A 33 41.73 -0.71 -3.97
N ALA A 34 43.00 -0.79 -3.64
CA ALA A 34 43.46 -1.05 -2.28
C ALA A 34 43.10 0.12 -1.35
N GLU A 35 43.26 1.37 -1.79
CA GLU A 35 42.92 2.57 -1.06
C GLU A 35 41.38 2.67 -0.81
N VAL A 36 40.60 2.47 -1.87
CA VAL A 36 39.12 2.46 -1.73
C VAL A 36 38.67 1.38 -0.74
N ARG A 37 39.28 0.18 -0.79
CA ARG A 37 38.97 -0.88 0.16
C ARG A 37 39.36 -0.52 1.58
N ALA A 38 40.54 0.06 1.79
CA ALA A 38 41.01 0.50 3.10
C ALA A 38 40.06 1.57 3.67
N TYR A 39 39.72 2.59 2.89
CA TYR A 39 38.79 3.65 3.28
C TYR A 39 37.43 3.09 3.72
N LEU A 40 36.84 2.16 2.95
CA LEU A 40 35.55 1.58 3.29
C LEU A 40 35.58 0.67 4.53
N LEU A 41 36.74 0.04 4.81
CA LEU A 41 36.92 -0.75 6.02
C LEU A 41 37.19 0.10 7.26
N ASP A 42 37.87 1.24 7.09
CA ASP A 42 38.13 2.19 8.16
C ASP A 42 36.90 3.08 8.44
N ASN A 43 35.98 3.25 7.46
CA ASN A 43 34.77 4.04 7.57
C ASN A 43 33.54 3.22 7.12
N PRO A 44 33.16 2.16 7.86
CA PRO A 44 32.06 1.26 7.45
C PRO A 44 30.69 1.95 7.42
N GLU A 45 30.53 3.07 8.12
CA GLU A 45 29.34 3.90 8.11
C GLU A 45 28.99 4.45 6.72
N VAL A 46 29.99 4.65 5.84
CA VAL A 46 29.75 5.09 4.46
C VAL A 46 28.94 4.07 3.66
N LEU A 47 29.13 2.78 3.93
CA LEU A 47 28.30 1.74 3.32
C LEU A 47 26.88 1.75 3.86
N ALA A 48 26.70 1.98 5.16
CA ALA A 48 25.37 2.13 5.76
C ALA A 48 24.63 3.34 5.17
N GLU A 49 25.28 4.50 5.11
CA GLU A 49 24.73 5.71 4.49
C GLU A 49 24.33 5.50 3.02
N ALA A 50 25.16 4.77 2.27
CA ALA A 50 24.86 4.47 0.86
C ALA A 50 23.64 3.52 0.73
N ILE A 51 23.49 2.54 1.63
CA ILE A 51 22.35 1.62 1.67
C ILE A 51 21.09 2.40 2.04
N ASP A 52 21.15 3.25 3.06
CA ASP A 52 20.00 4.08 3.48
C ASP A 52 19.55 5.03 2.37
N ALA A 53 20.49 5.68 1.69
CA ALA A 53 20.20 6.54 0.55
C ALA A 53 19.56 5.77 -0.62
N LEU A 54 19.98 4.52 -0.86
CA LEU A 54 19.36 3.66 -1.87
C LEU A 54 17.93 3.27 -1.48
N GLN A 55 17.72 2.87 -0.22
CA GLN A 55 16.40 2.52 0.29
C GLN A 55 15.43 3.69 0.22
N GLN A 56 15.87 4.90 0.59
CA GLN A 56 15.06 6.11 0.47
C GLN A 56 14.64 6.38 -0.98
N ARG A 57 15.58 6.31 -1.93
CA ARG A 57 15.26 6.49 -3.35
C ARG A 57 14.29 5.43 -3.86
N GLN A 58 14.45 4.18 -3.45
CA GLN A 58 13.53 3.12 -3.81
C GLN A 58 12.12 3.36 -3.24
N ALA A 59 12.03 3.79 -1.97
CA ALA A 59 10.76 4.15 -1.35
C ALA A 59 10.08 5.34 -2.05
N GLU A 60 10.84 6.38 -2.42
CA GLU A 60 10.30 7.53 -3.17
C GLU A 60 9.77 7.12 -4.55
N VAL A 61 10.49 6.25 -5.27
CA VAL A 61 10.05 5.74 -6.58
C VAL A 61 8.79 4.89 -6.43
N ALA A 62 8.74 4.01 -5.42
CA ALA A 62 7.57 3.19 -5.13
C ALA A 62 6.36 4.08 -4.78
N ALA A 63 6.52 5.02 -3.83
CA ALA A 63 5.44 5.92 -3.43
C ALA A 63 4.88 6.75 -4.60
N LYS A 64 5.76 7.18 -5.52
CA LYS A 64 5.31 7.88 -6.73
C LYS A 64 4.53 6.94 -7.66
N GLY A 65 5.00 5.71 -7.84
CA GLY A 65 4.30 4.69 -8.62
C GLY A 65 2.91 4.38 -8.05
N ASP A 66 2.81 4.24 -6.73
CA ASP A 66 1.54 4.00 -6.03
C ASP A 66 0.54 5.16 -6.25
N VAL A 67 0.99 6.41 -6.15
CA VAL A 67 0.15 7.60 -6.42
C VAL A 67 -0.32 7.63 -7.88
N ASP A 68 0.55 7.32 -8.83
CA ASP A 68 0.18 7.30 -10.25
C ASP A 68 -0.80 6.15 -10.54
N MET A 69 -0.64 4.99 -9.89
CA MET A 69 -1.56 3.84 -9.98
C MET A 69 -2.94 4.17 -9.41
N VAL A 70 -3.01 4.79 -8.22
CA VAL A 70 -4.28 5.25 -7.62
C VAL A 70 -4.97 6.28 -8.51
N ARG A 71 -4.23 7.21 -9.11
CA ARG A 71 -4.80 8.20 -10.04
C ARG A 71 -5.36 7.57 -11.31
N ALA A 72 -4.65 6.59 -11.86
CA ALA A 72 -5.09 5.89 -13.06
C ALA A 72 -6.40 5.11 -12.86
N ASN A 73 -6.62 4.60 -11.64
CA ASN A 73 -7.81 3.82 -11.28
C ASN A 73 -8.77 4.58 -10.36
N ALA A 74 -8.70 5.92 -10.32
CA ALA A 74 -9.42 6.73 -9.33
C ALA A 74 -10.95 6.56 -9.40
N GLU A 75 -11.52 6.41 -10.59
CA GLU A 75 -12.97 6.20 -10.76
C GLU A 75 -13.39 4.87 -10.15
N ASP A 76 -12.67 3.80 -10.45
CA ASP A 76 -12.98 2.46 -9.96
C ASP A 76 -12.69 2.30 -8.45
N ILE A 77 -11.73 3.06 -7.92
CA ILE A 77 -11.41 3.06 -6.49
C ILE A 77 -12.45 3.86 -5.70
N PHE A 78 -12.79 5.09 -6.14
CA PHE A 78 -13.52 6.05 -5.34
C PHE A 78 -15.00 6.19 -5.71
N ASN A 79 -15.40 5.83 -6.95
CA ASN A 79 -16.73 6.16 -7.48
C ASN A 79 -17.33 5.01 -8.32
N ASP A 80 -17.03 3.76 -8.04
CA ASP A 80 -17.51 2.58 -8.79
C ASP A 80 -19.04 2.38 -8.80
N GLY A 81 -19.74 3.08 -7.93
CA GLY A 81 -21.22 3.07 -7.87
C GLY A 81 -21.83 1.83 -7.21
N HIS A 82 -21.04 0.86 -6.76
CA HIS A 82 -21.52 -0.38 -6.13
C HIS A 82 -20.90 -0.69 -4.77
N SER A 83 -19.73 -0.14 -4.46
CA SER A 83 -19.11 -0.31 -3.14
C SER A 83 -19.93 0.35 -2.04
N PHE A 84 -19.88 -0.26 -0.86
CA PHE A 84 -20.48 0.38 0.32
C PHE A 84 -19.71 1.65 0.69
N VAL A 85 -20.46 2.73 0.94
CA VAL A 85 -19.91 4.00 1.39
C VAL A 85 -20.45 4.32 2.79
N GLY A 86 -19.59 4.20 3.81
CA GLY A 86 -19.85 4.49 5.21
C GLY A 86 -19.33 5.85 5.64
N GLY A 87 -19.42 6.13 6.94
CA GLY A 87 -19.00 7.40 7.53
C GLY A 87 -19.78 8.59 6.99
N ASN A 88 -19.05 9.70 6.73
CA ASN A 88 -19.61 10.91 6.10
C ASN A 88 -19.43 10.82 4.56
N PRO A 89 -20.51 10.65 3.76
CA PRO A 89 -20.38 10.56 2.30
C PRO A 89 -19.76 11.80 1.63
N ASN A 90 -19.79 12.94 2.32
CA ASN A 90 -19.22 14.21 1.87
C ASN A 90 -17.95 14.58 2.63
N GLY A 91 -17.32 13.61 3.33
CA GLY A 91 -16.12 13.83 4.13
C GLY A 91 -14.93 14.33 3.31
N GLY A 92 -14.14 15.20 3.92
CA GLY A 92 -12.95 15.79 3.31
C GLY A 92 -11.83 14.81 3.09
N LEU A 93 -11.79 13.71 3.86
CA LEU A 93 -10.84 12.59 3.70
C LEU A 93 -11.59 11.34 3.24
N THR A 94 -11.06 10.65 2.22
CA THR A 94 -11.59 9.34 1.82
C THR A 94 -10.62 8.23 2.24
N VAL A 95 -11.15 7.24 2.96
CA VAL A 95 -10.47 5.99 3.29
C VAL A 95 -11.12 4.87 2.49
N VAL A 96 -10.31 4.09 1.78
CA VAL A 96 -10.76 2.89 1.05
C VAL A 96 -10.10 1.68 1.67
N GLU A 97 -10.91 0.70 2.06
CA GLU A 97 -10.42 -0.54 2.66
C GLU A 97 -10.82 -1.74 1.80
N PHE A 98 -9.84 -2.55 1.42
CA PHE A 98 -10.06 -3.86 0.79
C PHE A 98 -10.12 -4.92 1.89
N ILE A 99 -11.26 -5.59 2.02
CA ILE A 99 -11.55 -6.46 3.15
C ILE A 99 -11.74 -7.93 2.76
N ASP A 100 -11.35 -8.81 3.68
CA ASP A 100 -11.66 -10.23 3.66
C ASP A 100 -12.12 -10.68 5.05
N TYR A 101 -13.30 -11.28 5.16
CA TYR A 101 -13.89 -11.69 6.45
C TYR A 101 -13.13 -12.83 7.16
N ARG A 102 -12.25 -13.55 6.44
CA ARG A 102 -11.38 -14.58 7.02
C ARG A 102 -9.99 -14.04 7.39
N CYS A 103 -9.69 -12.80 7.07
CA CYS A 103 -8.44 -12.15 7.40
C CYS A 103 -8.40 -11.75 8.89
N GLY A 104 -7.47 -12.36 9.63
CA GLY A 104 -7.29 -12.06 11.06
C GLY A 104 -6.82 -10.61 11.32
N TYR A 105 -6.13 -9.98 10.38
CA TYR A 105 -5.73 -8.58 10.49
C TYR A 105 -6.90 -7.63 10.22
N CYS A 106 -7.74 -7.90 9.21
CA CYS A 106 -8.96 -7.14 8.97
C CYS A 106 -9.87 -7.18 10.21
N LYS A 107 -10.01 -8.37 10.82
CA LYS A 107 -10.79 -8.53 12.06
C LYS A 107 -10.24 -7.69 13.21
N LYS A 108 -8.92 -7.61 13.36
CA LYS A 108 -8.30 -6.78 14.42
C LYS A 108 -8.46 -5.30 14.16
N ALA A 109 -8.30 -4.88 12.90
CA ALA A 109 -8.39 -3.48 12.49
C ALA A 109 -9.84 -2.97 12.55
N HIS A 110 -10.85 -3.81 12.38
CA HIS A 110 -12.25 -3.43 12.23
C HIS A 110 -12.74 -2.47 13.33
N ALA A 111 -12.48 -2.79 14.59
CA ALA A 111 -12.91 -1.94 15.71
C ALA A 111 -12.17 -0.59 15.74
N GLU A 112 -10.87 -0.58 15.43
CA GLU A 112 -10.06 0.65 15.40
C GLU A 112 -10.47 1.56 14.24
N VAL A 113 -10.75 0.98 13.07
CA VAL A 113 -11.25 1.69 11.90
C VAL A 113 -12.65 2.28 12.17
N ALA A 114 -13.54 1.51 12.78
CA ALA A 114 -14.87 1.99 13.16
C ALA A 114 -14.78 3.15 14.15
N GLU A 115 -13.91 3.07 15.17
CA GLU A 115 -13.69 4.15 16.13
C GLU A 115 -13.10 5.40 15.45
N LEU A 116 -12.14 5.24 14.56
CA LEU A 116 -11.55 6.34 13.79
C LEU A 116 -12.62 7.09 12.99
N ILE A 117 -13.44 6.36 12.22
CA ILE A 117 -14.50 6.95 11.39
C ILE A 117 -15.52 7.68 12.26
N ALA A 118 -15.93 7.09 13.40
CA ALA A 118 -16.91 7.69 14.29
C ALA A 118 -16.37 8.93 15.03
N SER A 119 -15.08 8.91 15.42
CA SER A 119 -14.49 10.01 16.19
C SER A 119 -14.10 11.21 15.33
N ASP A 120 -13.66 11.00 14.08
CA ASP A 120 -13.27 12.07 13.16
C ASP A 120 -14.50 12.79 12.57
N GLY A 121 -15.50 12.05 12.11
CA GLY A 121 -16.76 12.59 11.56
C GLY A 121 -16.63 13.24 10.18
N ASP A 122 -15.43 13.37 9.61
CA ASP A 122 -15.17 13.93 8.27
C ASP A 122 -14.55 12.92 7.29
N ILE A 123 -14.66 11.63 7.62
CA ILE A 123 -14.15 10.55 6.79
C ILE A 123 -15.27 9.95 5.94
N ARG A 124 -15.07 9.93 4.61
CA ARG A 124 -15.81 9.10 3.66
C ARG A 124 -15.13 7.73 3.62
N TYR A 125 -15.84 6.68 4.04
CA TYR A 125 -15.30 5.33 4.15
C TYR A 125 -15.87 4.43 3.07
N ILE A 126 -15.01 3.86 2.21
CA ILE A 126 -15.41 2.96 1.12
C ILE A 126 -14.89 1.57 1.43
N VAL A 127 -15.78 0.57 1.36
CA VAL A 127 -15.41 -0.83 1.56
C VAL A 127 -15.44 -1.58 0.24
N LYS A 128 -14.29 -2.17 -0.12
CA LYS A 128 -14.09 -3.05 -1.26
C LYS A 128 -14.06 -4.49 -0.78
N GLU A 129 -15.08 -5.27 -1.14
CA GLU A 129 -15.09 -6.70 -0.86
C GLU A 129 -14.02 -7.43 -1.68
N PHE A 130 -13.01 -8.00 -1.01
CA PHE A 130 -11.82 -8.57 -1.64
C PHE A 130 -11.48 -9.96 -1.09
N PRO A 131 -12.32 -10.97 -1.37
CA PRO A 131 -12.17 -12.32 -0.82
C PRO A 131 -11.01 -13.07 -1.50
N ILE A 132 -9.88 -13.19 -0.81
CA ILE A 132 -8.65 -13.84 -1.32
C ILE A 132 -8.20 -15.05 -0.50
N LEU A 133 -8.84 -15.34 0.63
CA LEU A 133 -8.44 -16.40 1.57
C LEU A 133 -9.26 -17.68 1.44
N GLY A 134 -9.85 -17.91 0.27
CA GLY A 134 -10.52 -19.16 -0.08
C GLY A 134 -12.04 -19.08 -0.16
N GLU A 135 -12.69 -20.25 -0.24
CA GLU A 135 -14.11 -20.37 -0.53
C GLU A 135 -15.00 -19.69 0.52
N GLU A 136 -14.69 -19.86 1.81
CA GLU A 136 -15.43 -19.21 2.89
C GLU A 136 -15.38 -17.68 2.82
N SER A 137 -14.24 -17.10 2.39
CA SER A 137 -14.13 -15.66 2.14
C SER A 137 -15.08 -15.22 1.04
N THR A 138 -15.08 -15.98 -0.07
CA THR A 138 -15.94 -15.70 -1.22
C THR A 138 -17.42 -15.78 -0.84
N ILE A 139 -17.83 -16.81 -0.10
CA ILE A 139 -19.21 -16.97 0.37
C ILE A 139 -19.62 -15.79 1.28
N ALA A 140 -18.76 -15.39 2.23
CA ALA A 140 -19.04 -14.27 3.14
C ALA A 140 -19.18 -12.94 2.38
N SER A 141 -18.25 -12.63 1.47
CA SER A 141 -18.30 -11.42 0.65
C SER A 141 -19.53 -11.38 -0.27
N ARG A 142 -19.85 -12.48 -0.92
CA ARG A 142 -21.08 -12.60 -1.74
C ARG A 142 -22.33 -12.32 -0.91
N PHE A 143 -22.39 -12.87 0.31
CA PHE A 143 -23.52 -12.65 1.22
C PHE A 143 -23.62 -11.18 1.65
N ALA A 144 -22.52 -10.53 1.99
CA ALA A 144 -22.50 -9.11 2.36
C ALA A 144 -22.90 -8.21 1.18
N ILE A 145 -22.36 -8.44 -0.03
CA ILE A 145 -22.74 -7.70 -1.24
C ILE A 145 -24.24 -7.91 -1.54
N ALA A 146 -24.72 -9.14 -1.47
CA ALA A 146 -26.16 -9.44 -1.68
C ALA A 146 -27.05 -8.73 -0.64
N ALA A 147 -26.61 -8.65 0.62
CA ALA A 147 -27.33 -7.89 1.65
C ALA A 147 -27.41 -6.41 1.30
N HIS A 148 -26.31 -5.83 0.79
CA HIS A 148 -26.28 -4.44 0.33
C HIS A 148 -27.24 -4.20 -0.85
N GLN A 149 -27.17 -5.06 -1.87
CA GLN A 149 -27.98 -4.90 -3.09
C GLN A 149 -29.48 -5.16 -2.89
N THR A 150 -29.81 -6.10 -1.97
CA THR A 150 -31.20 -6.53 -1.76
C THR A 150 -31.92 -5.72 -0.68
N LEU A 151 -31.26 -5.45 0.45
CA LEU A 151 -31.82 -4.81 1.63
C LEU A 151 -31.22 -3.45 1.96
N GLY A 152 -30.20 -3.02 1.20
CA GLY A 152 -29.62 -1.70 1.29
C GLY A 152 -28.52 -1.56 2.35
N ARG A 153 -28.12 -0.30 2.55
CA ARG A 153 -26.97 0.11 3.35
C ARG A 153 -26.99 -0.44 4.78
N GLU A 154 -28.09 -0.30 5.50
CA GLU A 154 -28.18 -0.72 6.91
C GLU A 154 -28.01 -2.24 7.07
N ALA A 155 -28.48 -3.02 6.11
CA ALA A 155 -28.29 -4.47 6.11
C ALA A 155 -26.80 -4.82 5.92
N TYR A 156 -26.13 -4.12 5.00
CA TYR A 156 -24.69 -4.31 4.82
C TYR A 156 -23.91 -3.99 6.10
N GLU A 157 -24.18 -2.85 6.73
CA GLU A 157 -23.51 -2.42 7.97
C GLU A 157 -23.64 -3.49 9.07
N LYS A 158 -24.85 -4.02 9.27
CA LYS A 158 -25.11 -5.09 10.25
C LYS A 158 -24.38 -6.39 9.91
N ILE A 159 -24.38 -6.80 8.65
CA ILE A 159 -23.70 -8.03 8.21
C ILE A 159 -22.19 -7.85 8.31
N ASN A 160 -21.64 -6.73 7.83
CA ASN A 160 -20.20 -6.47 7.87
C ASN A 160 -19.68 -6.47 9.31
N ALA A 161 -20.27 -5.68 10.19
CA ALA A 161 -19.91 -5.64 11.60
C ALA A 161 -20.09 -7.02 12.28
N GLY A 162 -21.23 -7.64 12.05
CA GLY A 162 -21.55 -8.94 12.65
C GLY A 162 -20.61 -10.07 12.24
N LEU A 163 -20.16 -10.12 10.98
CA LEU A 163 -19.20 -11.12 10.50
C LEU A 163 -17.84 -11.01 11.21
N TYR A 164 -17.40 -9.80 11.53
CA TYR A 164 -16.17 -9.60 12.29
C TYR A 164 -16.36 -9.80 13.80
N GLU A 165 -17.44 -9.31 14.38
CA GLU A 165 -17.60 -9.21 15.82
C GLU A 165 -18.25 -10.45 16.46
N SER A 166 -19.35 -10.94 15.90
CA SER A 166 -20.23 -11.90 16.55
C SER A 166 -20.39 -13.24 15.84
N PHE A 167 -20.23 -13.28 14.50
CA PHE A 167 -20.37 -14.55 13.77
C PHE A 167 -19.32 -15.57 14.21
N ARG A 168 -19.78 -16.79 14.45
CA ARG A 168 -18.93 -17.93 14.84
C ARG A 168 -19.41 -19.18 14.12
N GLY A 169 -18.47 -20.00 13.71
CA GLY A 169 -18.75 -21.28 13.05
C GLY A 169 -18.31 -21.30 11.59
N ALA A 170 -18.79 -22.32 10.86
CA ALA A 170 -18.52 -22.51 9.44
C ALA A 170 -19.28 -21.48 8.60
N VAL A 171 -18.59 -20.91 7.60
CA VAL A 171 -19.19 -19.97 6.66
C VAL A 171 -19.86 -20.77 5.53
N THR A 172 -21.17 -20.93 5.64
CA THR A 172 -22.00 -21.55 4.61
C THR A 172 -23.21 -20.65 4.33
N PRO A 173 -23.86 -20.77 3.16
CA PRO A 173 -25.07 -20.01 2.88
C PRO A 173 -26.14 -20.13 3.99
N ASP A 174 -26.39 -21.33 4.48
CA ASP A 174 -27.41 -21.58 5.50
C ASP A 174 -27.05 -20.94 6.86
N THR A 175 -25.79 -21.04 7.29
CA THR A 175 -25.35 -20.42 8.56
C THR A 175 -25.37 -18.90 8.50
N LEU A 176 -25.05 -18.32 7.35
CA LEU A 176 -25.12 -16.88 7.13
C LEU A 176 -26.58 -16.38 7.08
N ALA A 177 -27.51 -17.15 6.48
CA ALA A 177 -28.91 -16.79 6.46
C ALA A 177 -29.53 -16.82 7.88
N ALA A 178 -29.20 -17.85 8.67
CA ALA A 178 -29.62 -17.92 10.07
C ALA A 178 -29.03 -16.75 10.88
N PHE A 179 -27.76 -16.43 10.68
CA PHE A 179 -27.11 -15.31 11.32
C PHE A 179 -27.76 -13.95 10.93
N ALA A 180 -28.12 -13.74 9.66
CA ALA A 180 -28.84 -12.55 9.23
C ALA A 180 -30.21 -12.44 9.91
N ALA A 181 -30.92 -13.57 10.09
CA ALA A 181 -32.19 -13.60 10.81
C ALA A 181 -32.02 -13.19 12.30
N ASP A 182 -30.95 -13.62 12.96
CA ASP A 182 -30.60 -13.20 14.32
C ASP A 182 -30.33 -11.67 14.41
N LEU A 183 -29.84 -11.05 13.33
CA LEU A 183 -29.68 -9.62 13.20
C LEU A 183 -30.98 -8.86 12.79
N GLY A 184 -32.10 -9.60 12.64
CA GLY A 184 -33.39 -9.05 12.24
C GLY A 184 -33.47 -8.73 10.74
N LEU A 185 -32.69 -9.40 9.90
CA LEU A 185 -32.67 -9.27 8.44
C LEU A 185 -33.34 -10.47 7.76
N ASP A 186 -33.83 -10.27 6.54
CA ASP A 186 -34.35 -11.36 5.71
C ASP A 186 -33.21 -12.15 5.06
N GLY A 187 -32.69 -13.15 5.79
CA GLY A 187 -31.61 -14.01 5.33
C GLY A 187 -31.94 -14.80 4.06
N ALA A 188 -33.23 -15.16 3.86
CA ALA A 188 -33.67 -15.86 2.65
C ALA A 188 -33.60 -14.96 1.41
N ALA A 189 -34.00 -13.69 1.54
CA ALA A 189 -33.87 -12.71 0.47
C ALA A 189 -32.41 -12.45 0.10
N ILE A 190 -31.51 -12.37 1.11
CA ILE A 190 -30.07 -12.20 0.87
C ILE A 190 -29.51 -13.43 0.13
N LEU A 191 -29.84 -14.65 0.57
CA LEU A 191 -29.42 -15.89 -0.10
C LEU A 191 -29.84 -15.93 -1.57
N ALA A 192 -31.08 -15.58 -1.86
CA ALA A 192 -31.58 -15.55 -3.23
C ALA A 192 -30.82 -14.57 -4.14
N GLY A 193 -30.23 -13.52 -3.56
CA GLY A 193 -29.42 -12.52 -4.27
C GLY A 193 -27.95 -12.91 -4.44
N MET A 194 -27.41 -13.87 -3.69
CA MET A 194 -25.97 -14.17 -3.67
C MET A 194 -25.37 -14.55 -5.03
N ASP A 195 -26.15 -15.23 -5.87
CA ASP A 195 -25.70 -15.73 -7.17
C ASP A 195 -26.02 -14.75 -8.33
N ALA A 196 -26.49 -13.56 -8.00
CA ALA A 196 -26.74 -12.55 -9.01
C ALA A 196 -25.44 -12.14 -9.74
N PRO A 197 -25.51 -11.92 -11.07
CA PRO A 197 -24.34 -11.49 -11.85
C PRO A 197 -23.70 -10.21 -11.29
N GLU A 198 -24.49 -9.32 -10.74
CA GLU A 198 -24.06 -8.05 -10.15
C GLU A 198 -23.17 -8.27 -8.92
N VAL A 199 -23.45 -9.31 -8.10
CA VAL A 199 -22.61 -9.70 -6.96
C VAL A 199 -21.25 -10.23 -7.44
N THR A 200 -21.27 -11.07 -8.47
CA THR A 200 -20.04 -11.59 -9.08
C THR A 200 -19.19 -10.48 -9.66
N LYS A 201 -19.83 -9.56 -10.39
CA LYS A 201 -19.17 -8.39 -10.99
C LYS A 201 -18.41 -7.55 -9.96
N VAL A 202 -19.01 -7.25 -8.80
CA VAL A 202 -18.35 -6.47 -7.73
C VAL A 202 -17.04 -7.12 -7.30
N ILE A 203 -17.04 -8.44 -7.07
CA ILE A 203 -15.84 -9.16 -6.65
C ILE A 203 -14.79 -9.16 -7.75
N GLU A 204 -15.19 -9.41 -9.00
CA GLU A 204 -14.28 -9.43 -10.16
C GLU A 204 -13.63 -8.06 -10.39
N GLU A 205 -14.40 -6.96 -10.32
CA GLU A 205 -13.89 -5.60 -10.49
C GLU A 205 -12.93 -5.23 -9.36
N ASN A 206 -13.24 -5.57 -8.10
CA ASN A 206 -12.33 -5.34 -6.98
C ASN A 206 -11.03 -6.16 -7.07
N HIS A 207 -11.05 -7.33 -7.72
CA HIS A 207 -9.84 -8.13 -7.95
C HIS A 207 -8.96 -7.58 -9.08
N LEU A 208 -9.49 -6.73 -9.95
CA LEU A 208 -8.74 -6.10 -11.04
C LEU A 208 -8.05 -4.80 -10.64
N LEU A 209 -8.43 -4.22 -9.50
CA LEU A 209 -7.80 -3.04 -8.90
C LEU A 209 -6.49 -3.38 -8.20
#